data_463af338ac2920bc7e26743e34427e8a
#
_entry.id   463af338ac2920bc7e26743e34427e8a
#
_cell.length_a   1.000
_cell.length_b   1.000
_cell.length_c   1.000
_cell.angle_alpha   90.00
_cell.angle_beta   90.00
_cell.angle_gamma   90.00
#
_symmetry.space_group_name_H-M   'P 1'
#
loop_
_entity.id
_entity.type
_entity.pdbx_description
1 polymer ?
#
loop_
_entity_poly.entity_id
_entity_poly.type
_entity_poly.pdbx_seq_one_letter_code
_entity_poly.pdbx_strand_id
1 'polypeptide(L)'
;MKTLFSIKQIFVLYLVILEINLDDDICTLTGKPRADPYPSLLKCYKYNNEACCLSVHDDIIDTYINDILSPSCIRKYPFFEILMCFGCHPNEHNYINKTTNEIRICKSFAEEMWGGDLDKPSSVFDQCGFKVAIDTLKDKYNKSYIIPSNEFDNFTHFLKYIPIPLYDDYNILIQEETNDLCYNKDSYIRIHIFVFMYFFFFSLFSLI
;
A
#
# COMPACT_ATOMS: atom_id res chain seq x y z
N MET A 1 27.98 -18.06 36.97
CA MET A 1 28.65 -18.32 35.68
C MET A 1 28.18 -17.23 34.71
N LYS A 2 28.99 -16.21 34.43
CA LYS A 2 28.70 -15.20 33.43
C LYS A 2 29.23 -15.72 32.10
N THR A 3 28.33 -16.06 31.19
CA THR A 3 28.68 -16.43 29.82
C THR A 3 29.14 -15.17 29.10
N LEU A 4 30.46 -15.00 29.01
CA LEU A 4 31.08 -14.01 28.13
C LEU A 4 30.77 -14.46 26.69
N PHE A 5 29.77 -13.85 26.06
CA PHE A 5 29.61 -13.94 24.63
C PHE A 5 30.87 -13.38 23.97
N SER A 6 31.55 -14.22 23.21
CA SER A 6 32.78 -13.81 22.52
C SER A 6 32.45 -12.70 21.53
N ILE A 7 33.28 -11.64 21.47
CA ILE A 7 33.18 -10.54 20.50
C ILE A 7 32.99 -11.09 19.07
N LYS A 8 33.61 -12.25 18.76
CA LYS A 8 33.41 -12.94 17.47
C LYS A 8 31.97 -13.38 17.23
N GLN A 9 31.24 -13.85 18.25
CA GLN A 9 29.84 -14.27 18.11
C GLN A 9 28.92 -13.06 17.89
N ILE A 10 29.21 -11.95 18.55
CA ILE A 10 28.46 -10.68 18.34
C ILE A 10 28.71 -10.14 16.93
N PHE A 11 29.96 -10.21 16.45
CA PHE A 11 30.31 -9.77 15.10
C PHE A 11 29.68 -10.63 14.00
N VAL A 12 29.67 -11.95 14.16
CA VAL A 12 29.00 -12.87 13.23
C VAL A 12 27.48 -12.63 13.23
N LEU A 13 26.87 -12.43 14.40
CA LEU A 13 25.44 -12.12 14.50
C LEU A 13 25.12 -10.78 13.80
N TYR A 14 25.98 -9.78 13.95
CA TYR A 14 25.85 -8.49 13.30
C TYR A 14 25.96 -8.59 11.76
N LEU A 15 26.89 -9.40 11.25
CA LEU A 15 27.03 -9.66 9.81
C LEU A 15 25.82 -10.39 9.24
N VAL A 16 25.30 -11.41 9.95
CA VAL A 16 24.09 -12.13 9.55
C VAL A 16 22.87 -11.22 9.52
N ILE A 17 22.75 -10.30 10.49
CA ILE A 17 21.66 -9.30 10.51
C ILE A 17 21.81 -8.31 9.36
N LEU A 18 23.02 -7.93 8.98
CA LEU A 18 23.28 -7.05 7.84
C LEU A 18 22.94 -7.72 6.50
N GLU A 19 23.24 -9.00 6.33
CA GLU A 19 22.92 -9.73 5.09
C GLU A 19 21.40 -9.94 4.88
N ILE A 20 20.61 -10.03 5.95
CA ILE A 20 19.17 -10.22 5.88
C ILE A 20 18.44 -8.95 5.35
N ASN A 21 19.06 -7.78 5.42
CA ASN A 21 18.39 -6.51 5.09
C ASN A 21 18.74 -5.94 3.70
N LEU A 22 19.52 -6.64 2.88
CA LEU A 22 20.07 -6.04 1.64
C LEU A 22 19.30 -6.34 0.35
N ASP A 23 18.33 -7.26 0.37
CA ASP A 23 17.69 -7.74 -0.89
C ASP A 23 16.24 -7.30 -1.10
N ASP A 24 15.59 -6.70 -0.09
CA ASP A 24 14.13 -6.46 -0.11
C ASP A 24 13.68 -5.02 -0.38
N ASP A 25 14.59 -4.08 -0.62
CA ASP A 25 14.27 -2.65 -0.73
C ASP A 25 14.03 -2.14 -2.16
N ILE A 26 13.89 -3.04 -3.15
CA ILE A 26 13.67 -2.66 -4.54
C ILE A 26 12.19 -2.53 -4.85
N CYS A 27 11.77 -1.31 -5.17
CA CYS A 27 10.41 -1.00 -5.57
C CYS A 27 10.02 -1.72 -6.86
N THR A 28 8.84 -2.34 -6.87
CA THR A 28 8.33 -3.05 -8.07
C THR A 28 8.06 -2.10 -9.20
N LEU A 29 7.50 -0.94 -8.90
CA LEU A 29 7.09 0.05 -9.89
C LEU A 29 8.29 0.68 -10.62
N THR A 30 9.35 1.02 -9.89
CA THR A 30 10.49 1.76 -10.46
C THR A 30 11.70 0.89 -10.74
N GLY A 31 11.78 -0.33 -10.18
CA GLY A 31 12.97 -1.17 -10.23
C GLY A 31 14.18 -0.57 -9.49
N LYS A 32 13.96 0.40 -8.61
CA LYS A 32 14.99 1.13 -7.86
C LYS A 32 14.70 1.05 -6.36
N PRO A 33 15.72 1.28 -5.51
CA PRO A 33 15.48 1.47 -4.09
C PRO A 33 14.50 2.62 -3.83
N ARG A 34 13.71 2.51 -2.75
CA ARG A 34 12.88 3.62 -2.27
C ARG A 34 13.75 4.85 -1.98
N ALA A 35 13.20 6.03 -2.20
CA ALA A 35 13.90 7.29 -2.00
C ALA A 35 12.92 8.43 -1.72
N ASP A 36 13.44 9.54 -1.22
CA ASP A 36 12.69 10.78 -1.10
C ASP A 36 12.37 11.30 -2.52
N PRO A 37 11.10 11.45 -2.88
CA PRO A 37 10.73 11.88 -4.22
C PRO A 37 11.05 13.37 -4.44
N TYR A 38 11.57 13.69 -5.62
CA TYR A 38 11.79 15.07 -6.03
C TYR A 38 11.18 15.32 -7.42
N PRO A 39 10.27 16.29 -7.57
CA PRO A 39 9.61 17.06 -6.50
C PRO A 39 8.78 16.16 -5.56
N SER A 40 8.44 16.69 -4.38
CA SER A 40 7.63 15.98 -3.38
C SER A 40 6.26 15.60 -3.95
N LEU A 41 5.73 14.46 -3.51
CA LEU A 41 4.40 13.98 -3.86
C LEU A 41 3.33 14.91 -3.27
N LEU A 42 2.32 15.25 -4.05
CA LEU A 42 1.21 16.09 -3.62
C LEU A 42 0.00 15.27 -3.16
N LYS A 43 -0.32 14.19 -3.87
CA LYS A 43 -1.43 13.30 -3.56
C LYS A 43 -1.05 12.25 -2.52
N CYS A 44 0.01 11.51 -2.79
CA CYS A 44 0.50 10.46 -1.90
C CYS A 44 1.55 10.97 -0.89
N TYR A 45 1.35 12.19 -0.39
CA TYR A 45 2.29 12.95 0.45
C TYR A 45 2.76 12.22 1.71
N LYS A 46 2.00 11.22 2.18
CA LYS A 46 2.38 10.39 3.33
C LYS A 46 3.71 9.65 3.12
N TYR A 47 4.10 9.44 1.87
CA TYR A 47 5.30 8.68 1.50
C TYR A 47 6.47 9.57 1.08
N ASN A 48 6.41 10.89 1.33
CA ASN A 48 7.45 11.83 0.92
C ASN A 48 8.85 11.59 1.54
N ASN A 49 8.94 10.87 2.66
CA ASN A 49 10.22 10.56 3.27
C ASN A 49 10.89 9.32 2.65
N GLU A 50 10.09 8.39 2.13
CA GLU A 50 10.57 7.17 1.45
C GLU A 50 9.45 6.69 0.55
N ALA A 51 9.59 6.82 -0.76
CA ALA A 51 8.57 6.40 -1.72
C ALA A 51 9.10 5.42 -2.74
N CYS A 52 8.24 4.52 -3.19
CA CYS A 52 8.46 3.67 -4.35
C CYS A 52 7.98 4.29 -5.66
N CYS A 53 7.28 5.41 -5.62
CA CYS A 53 6.82 6.14 -6.80
C CYS A 53 7.58 7.45 -6.98
N LEU A 54 7.48 8.01 -8.19
CA LEU A 54 7.99 9.32 -8.55
C LEU A 54 6.83 10.32 -8.63
N SER A 55 7.12 11.62 -8.67
CA SER A 55 6.12 12.68 -8.81
C SER A 55 5.23 12.49 -10.05
N VAL A 56 5.77 12.02 -11.17
CA VAL A 56 4.98 11.70 -12.37
C VAL A 56 3.94 10.60 -12.12
N HIS A 57 4.23 9.64 -11.26
CA HIS A 57 3.27 8.60 -10.85
C HIS A 57 2.20 9.19 -9.93
N ASP A 58 2.58 10.10 -9.04
CA ASP A 58 1.67 10.83 -8.15
C ASP A 58 0.66 11.67 -8.95
N ASP A 59 1.10 12.35 -10.01
CA ASP A 59 0.23 13.11 -10.91
C ASP A 59 -0.79 12.19 -11.64
N ILE A 60 -0.36 10.99 -12.03
CA ILE A 60 -1.26 9.99 -12.64
C ILE A 60 -2.31 9.54 -11.61
N ILE A 61 -1.88 9.24 -10.38
CA ILE A 61 -2.76 8.81 -9.29
C ILE A 61 -3.75 9.91 -8.94
N ASP A 62 -3.29 11.17 -8.81
CA ASP A 62 -4.17 12.30 -8.50
C ASP A 62 -5.23 12.50 -9.59
N THR A 63 -4.81 12.46 -10.84
CA THR A 63 -5.75 12.58 -11.97
C THR A 63 -6.76 11.44 -11.94
N TYR A 64 -6.31 10.19 -11.73
CA TYR A 64 -7.17 9.02 -11.68
C TYR A 64 -8.22 9.10 -10.56
N ILE A 65 -7.80 9.48 -9.35
CA ILE A 65 -8.71 9.65 -8.20
C ILE A 65 -9.76 10.74 -8.49
N ASN A 66 -9.33 11.89 -9.01
CA ASN A 66 -10.22 13.02 -9.29
C ASN A 66 -11.18 12.75 -10.46
N ASP A 67 -10.81 11.88 -11.38
CA ASP A 67 -11.69 11.44 -12.46
C ASP A 67 -12.80 10.50 -11.95
N ILE A 68 -12.54 9.74 -10.87
CA ILE A 68 -13.47 8.75 -10.32
C ILE A 68 -14.37 9.34 -9.24
N LEU A 69 -13.80 10.07 -8.27
CA LEU A 69 -14.52 10.59 -7.12
C LEU A 69 -14.53 12.10 -7.05
N SER A 70 -15.61 12.65 -6.47
CA SER A 70 -15.64 14.09 -6.15
C SER A 70 -14.67 14.40 -5.00
N PRO A 71 -14.08 15.62 -4.95
CA PRO A 71 -13.20 16.02 -3.85
C PRO A 71 -13.86 15.95 -2.46
N SER A 72 -15.18 16.12 -2.39
CA SER A 72 -15.93 15.98 -1.14
C SER A 72 -16.00 14.52 -0.67
N CYS A 73 -16.13 13.58 -1.61
CA CYS A 73 -16.13 12.15 -1.33
C CYS A 73 -14.76 11.68 -0.89
N ILE A 74 -13.69 12.08 -1.59
CA ILE A 74 -12.31 11.72 -1.24
C ILE A 74 -12.00 12.14 0.20
N ARG A 75 -12.37 13.37 0.60
CA ARG A 75 -12.16 13.84 1.98
C ARG A 75 -12.94 13.06 3.02
N LYS A 76 -14.12 12.57 2.65
CA LYS A 76 -14.97 11.79 3.55
C LYS A 76 -14.48 10.35 3.72
N TYR A 77 -13.81 9.81 2.69
CA TYR A 77 -13.36 8.41 2.64
C TYR A 77 -11.87 8.30 2.26
N PRO A 78 -10.96 8.66 3.18
CA PRO A 78 -9.52 8.71 2.90
C PRO A 78 -8.91 7.34 2.59
N PHE A 79 -9.56 6.24 2.96
CA PHE A 79 -9.08 4.88 2.69
C PHE A 79 -9.01 4.55 1.20
N PHE A 80 -9.89 5.15 0.40
CA PHE A 80 -9.80 5.02 -1.05
C PHE A 80 -8.50 5.63 -1.59
N GLU A 81 -8.15 6.84 -1.13
CA GLU A 81 -6.90 7.48 -1.51
C GLU A 81 -5.68 6.67 -1.08
N ILE A 82 -5.71 6.10 0.13
CA ILE A 82 -4.64 5.23 0.64
C ILE A 82 -4.45 4.01 -0.27
N LEU A 83 -5.53 3.36 -0.70
CA LEU A 83 -5.45 2.24 -1.63
C LEU A 83 -4.88 2.66 -2.99
N MET A 84 -5.33 3.78 -3.54
CA MET A 84 -4.85 4.26 -4.83
C MET A 84 -3.38 4.68 -4.79
N CYS A 85 -2.87 5.13 -3.62
CA CYS A 85 -1.47 5.42 -3.38
C CYS A 85 -0.59 4.19 -3.07
N PHE A 86 -1.11 2.98 -3.21
CA PHE A 86 -0.38 1.74 -2.93
C PHE A 86 1.00 1.69 -3.59
N GLY A 87 1.10 2.08 -4.86
CA GLY A 87 2.37 2.08 -5.62
C GLY A 87 3.43 3.06 -5.11
N CYS A 88 3.06 3.99 -4.23
CA CYS A 88 4.02 4.88 -3.57
C CYS A 88 4.51 4.36 -2.22
N HIS A 89 3.88 3.29 -1.69
CA HIS A 89 4.24 2.73 -0.39
C HIS A 89 5.68 2.19 -0.41
N PRO A 90 6.53 2.53 0.58
CA PRO A 90 7.96 2.16 0.59
C PRO A 90 8.21 0.65 0.58
N ASN A 91 7.28 -0.13 1.09
CA ASN A 91 7.36 -1.59 1.16
C ASN A 91 6.34 -2.28 0.23
N GLU A 92 5.94 -1.64 -0.88
CA GLU A 92 4.90 -2.17 -1.78
C GLU A 92 5.27 -3.56 -2.33
N HIS A 93 6.56 -3.80 -2.57
CA HIS A 93 7.10 -5.07 -3.07
C HIS A 93 6.77 -6.27 -2.16
N ASN A 94 6.61 -6.06 -0.85
CA ASN A 94 6.26 -7.11 0.11
C ASN A 94 4.84 -7.63 -0.08
N TYR A 95 3.97 -6.84 -0.69
CA TYR A 95 2.57 -7.16 -0.90
C TYR A 95 2.26 -7.63 -2.32
N ILE A 96 3.29 -7.67 -3.19
CA ILE A 96 3.18 -8.03 -4.59
C ILE A 96 3.78 -9.41 -4.83
N ASN A 97 3.02 -10.30 -5.47
CA ASN A 97 3.55 -11.52 -6.06
C ASN A 97 3.74 -11.31 -7.58
N LYS A 98 4.98 -11.07 -8.00
CA LYS A 98 5.31 -10.85 -9.42
C LYS A 98 5.11 -12.09 -10.29
N THR A 99 5.15 -13.29 -9.71
CA THR A 99 4.99 -14.55 -10.46
C THR A 99 3.53 -14.77 -10.86
N THR A 100 2.59 -14.40 -9.97
CA THR A 100 1.15 -14.57 -10.20
C THR A 100 0.47 -13.26 -10.58
N ASN A 101 1.19 -12.14 -10.63
CA ASN A 101 0.65 -10.79 -10.80
C ASN A 101 -0.48 -10.49 -9.81
N GLU A 102 -0.20 -10.68 -8.52
CA GLU A 102 -1.17 -10.48 -7.46
C GLU A 102 -0.71 -9.42 -6.46
N ILE A 103 -1.64 -8.58 -6.03
CA ILE A 103 -1.46 -7.65 -4.91
C ILE A 103 -2.30 -8.16 -3.75
N ARG A 104 -1.68 -8.34 -2.60
CA ARG A 104 -2.33 -8.82 -1.38
C ARG A 104 -2.78 -7.66 -0.51
N ILE A 105 -4.09 -7.58 -0.26
CA ILE A 105 -4.71 -6.57 0.60
C ILE A 105 -5.31 -7.28 1.81
N CYS A 106 -5.08 -6.74 3.00
CA CYS A 106 -5.66 -7.26 4.23
C CYS A 106 -7.18 -7.06 4.22
N LYS A 107 -7.90 -8.07 4.65
CA LYS A 107 -9.36 -8.07 4.66
C LYS A 107 -9.94 -6.92 5.48
N SER A 108 -9.42 -6.67 6.67
CA SER A 108 -9.90 -5.56 7.51
C SER A 108 -9.74 -4.20 6.86
N PHE A 109 -8.63 -3.97 6.14
CA PHE A 109 -8.45 -2.74 5.40
C PHE A 109 -9.42 -2.64 4.21
N ALA A 110 -9.63 -3.74 3.49
CA ALA A 110 -10.61 -3.80 2.41
C ALA A 110 -12.04 -3.53 2.92
N GLU A 111 -12.44 -4.15 4.04
CA GLU A 111 -13.74 -3.94 4.69
C GLU A 111 -13.92 -2.49 5.17
N GLU A 112 -12.89 -1.91 5.76
CA GLU A 112 -12.91 -0.50 6.20
C GLU A 112 -13.05 0.46 5.01
N MET A 113 -12.31 0.22 3.93
CA MET A 113 -12.38 1.01 2.70
C MET A 113 -13.73 0.85 2.00
N TRP A 114 -14.29 -0.36 1.97
CA TRP A 114 -15.55 -0.68 1.34
C TRP A 114 -16.77 -0.25 2.19
N GLY A 115 -16.57 -0.06 3.49
CA GLY A 115 -17.61 0.33 4.44
C GLY A 115 -18.45 -0.86 4.94
N GLY A 116 -17.84 -2.07 5.00
CA GLY A 116 -18.48 -3.26 5.55
C GLY A 116 -18.18 -4.56 4.80
N ASP A 117 -19.17 -5.42 4.72
CA ASP A 117 -19.10 -6.75 4.11
C ASP A 117 -18.71 -6.67 2.62
N LEU A 118 -17.62 -7.32 2.25
CA LEU A 118 -17.04 -7.28 0.89
C LEU A 118 -17.93 -7.95 -0.17
N ASP A 119 -18.83 -8.83 0.25
CA ASP A 119 -19.76 -9.55 -0.65
C ASP A 119 -21.06 -8.80 -0.90
N LYS A 120 -21.20 -7.59 -0.33
CA LYS A 120 -22.39 -6.74 -0.48
C LYS A 120 -22.02 -5.41 -1.12
N PRO A 121 -23.02 -4.66 -1.65
CA PRO A 121 -22.82 -3.29 -2.11
C PRO A 121 -22.23 -2.39 -1.02
N SER A 122 -21.37 -1.46 -1.42
CA SER A 122 -20.74 -0.53 -0.49
C SER A 122 -21.72 0.49 0.05
N SER A 123 -21.82 0.61 1.36
CA SER A 123 -22.57 1.70 2.02
C SER A 123 -21.87 3.05 1.89
N VAL A 124 -20.58 3.05 1.63
CA VAL A 124 -19.73 4.26 1.52
C VAL A 124 -19.96 4.95 0.19
N PHE A 125 -19.85 4.20 -0.91
CA PHE A 125 -19.95 4.75 -2.25
C PHE A 125 -21.38 5.10 -2.67
N ASP A 126 -22.38 4.46 -2.11
CA ASP A 126 -23.79 4.84 -2.26
C ASP A 126 -24.04 6.31 -1.86
N GLN A 127 -23.35 6.79 -0.83
CA GLN A 127 -23.50 8.16 -0.34
C GLN A 127 -22.78 9.20 -1.16
N CYS A 128 -21.75 8.82 -1.91
CA CYS A 128 -20.88 9.71 -2.66
C CYS A 128 -21.13 9.72 -4.16
N GLY A 129 -21.50 8.57 -4.70
CA GLY A 129 -21.49 8.31 -6.13
C GLY A 129 -20.08 8.38 -6.75
N PHE A 130 -19.89 7.64 -7.84
CA PHE A 130 -18.72 7.82 -8.70
C PHE A 130 -19.02 8.91 -9.72
N LYS A 131 -18.05 9.80 -9.97
CA LYS A 131 -18.06 10.62 -11.17
C LYS A 131 -17.75 9.73 -12.35
N VAL A 132 -18.71 9.33 -13.09
CA VAL A 132 -18.45 8.52 -14.26
C VAL A 132 -18.12 9.43 -15.43
N ALA A 133 -16.87 9.76 -15.58
CA ALA A 133 -16.32 10.17 -16.86
C ALA A 133 -15.80 8.91 -17.57
N ILE A 134 -16.69 7.99 -17.93
CA ILE A 134 -16.37 6.76 -18.68
C ILE A 134 -15.51 7.09 -19.89
N ASP A 135 -15.83 8.17 -20.58
CA ASP A 135 -15.12 8.60 -21.78
C ASP A 135 -13.70 9.07 -21.46
N THR A 136 -13.47 9.76 -20.36
CA THR A 136 -12.14 10.25 -19.96
C THR A 136 -11.21 9.11 -19.60
N LEU A 137 -11.67 8.11 -18.88
CA LEU A 137 -10.88 6.92 -18.55
C LEU A 137 -10.61 6.08 -19.79
N LYS A 138 -11.61 5.90 -20.67
CA LYS A 138 -11.47 5.18 -21.92
C LYS A 138 -10.43 5.79 -22.83
N ASP A 139 -10.48 7.09 -23.04
CA ASP A 139 -9.57 7.80 -23.93
C ASP A 139 -8.12 7.80 -23.37
N LYS A 140 -7.97 7.94 -22.06
CA LYS A 140 -6.68 8.02 -21.41
C LYS A 140 -5.94 6.69 -21.34
N TYR A 141 -6.65 5.59 -21.08
CA TYR A 141 -6.04 4.27 -20.88
C TYR A 141 -6.33 3.30 -22.02
N ASN A 142 -7.00 3.75 -23.08
CA ASN A 142 -7.46 2.94 -24.22
C ASN A 142 -8.24 1.66 -23.81
N LYS A 143 -8.83 1.65 -22.63
CA LYS A 143 -9.64 0.58 -22.06
C LYS A 143 -11.07 1.05 -21.92
N SER A 144 -12.03 0.21 -22.34
CA SER A 144 -13.46 0.47 -22.13
C SER A 144 -13.84 0.09 -20.72
N TYR A 145 -13.74 1.03 -19.79
CA TYR A 145 -14.28 0.85 -18.45
C TYR A 145 -15.78 1.18 -18.51
N ILE A 146 -16.61 0.17 -18.46
CA ILE A 146 -18.03 0.36 -18.20
C ILE A 146 -18.15 0.39 -16.68
N ILE A 147 -18.21 1.59 -16.09
CA ILE A 147 -18.60 1.73 -14.70
C ILE A 147 -20.13 1.66 -14.74
N PRO A 148 -20.77 0.61 -14.19
CA PRO A 148 -22.21 0.56 -14.10
C PRO A 148 -22.65 1.81 -13.33
N SER A 149 -23.63 2.53 -13.86
CA SER A 149 -24.04 3.84 -13.36
C SER A 149 -24.54 3.80 -11.93
N ASN A 150 -24.74 2.63 -11.35
CA ASN A 150 -25.41 2.57 -10.09
C ASN A 150 -24.85 1.62 -9.07
N GLU A 151 -24.03 0.67 -9.19
CA GLU A 151 -23.74 -0.17 -8.01
C GLU A 151 -22.80 -1.30 -8.35
N PHE A 152 -21.66 -1.27 -7.70
CA PHE A 152 -20.86 -2.47 -7.61
C PHE A 152 -21.52 -3.42 -6.62
N ASP A 153 -21.85 -4.62 -7.05
CA ASP A 153 -22.52 -5.63 -6.22
C ASP A 153 -21.66 -6.06 -5.02
N ASN A 154 -20.34 -5.97 -5.17
CA ASN A 154 -19.35 -6.36 -4.17
C ASN A 154 -17.99 -5.72 -4.44
N PHE A 155 -17.06 -5.88 -3.48
CA PHE A 155 -15.71 -5.31 -3.55
C PHE A 155 -14.89 -5.84 -4.75
N THR A 156 -14.98 -7.12 -5.07
CA THR A 156 -14.27 -7.70 -6.22
C THR A 156 -14.76 -7.12 -7.53
N HIS A 157 -16.07 -6.90 -7.65
CA HIS A 157 -16.66 -6.24 -8.81
C HIS A 157 -16.14 -4.80 -8.94
N PHE A 158 -16.07 -4.06 -7.83
CA PHE A 158 -15.48 -2.73 -7.79
C PHE A 158 -14.04 -2.71 -8.31
N LEU A 159 -13.15 -3.55 -7.78
CA LEU A 159 -11.73 -3.57 -8.15
C LEU A 159 -11.48 -4.01 -9.60
N LYS A 160 -12.40 -4.76 -10.19
CA LYS A 160 -12.33 -5.11 -11.61
C LYS A 160 -12.47 -3.89 -12.52
N TYR A 161 -13.27 -2.90 -12.11
CA TYR A 161 -13.53 -1.69 -12.90
C TYR A 161 -12.68 -0.49 -12.45
N ILE A 162 -12.26 -0.49 -11.20
CA ILE A 162 -11.44 0.56 -10.61
C ILE A 162 -10.16 -0.08 -10.07
N PRO A 163 -9.23 -0.49 -10.95
CA PRO A 163 -7.97 -1.08 -10.54
C PRO A 163 -7.10 -0.06 -9.80
N ILE A 164 -6.13 -0.57 -9.05
CA ILE A 164 -5.11 0.28 -8.43
C ILE A 164 -4.27 0.90 -9.57
N PRO A 165 -4.11 2.24 -9.61
CA PRO A 165 -3.34 2.92 -10.64
C PRO A 165 -1.92 2.35 -10.74
N LEU A 166 -1.39 2.24 -11.96
CA LEU A 166 -0.07 1.70 -12.26
C LEU A 166 0.08 0.17 -12.07
N TYR A 167 -0.98 -0.50 -11.58
CA TYR A 167 -1.05 -1.95 -11.37
C TYR A 167 -2.31 -2.56 -11.99
N ASP A 168 -2.75 -2.02 -13.10
CA ASP A 168 -4.01 -2.43 -13.76
C ASP A 168 -3.97 -3.85 -14.36
N ASP A 169 -2.77 -4.44 -14.52
CA ASP A 169 -2.58 -5.83 -14.93
C ASP A 169 -2.47 -6.81 -13.74
N TYR A 170 -2.58 -6.31 -12.49
CA TYR A 170 -2.50 -7.14 -11.30
C TYR A 170 -3.88 -7.50 -10.75
N ASN A 171 -4.03 -8.74 -10.32
CA ASN A 171 -5.21 -9.19 -9.59
C ASN A 171 -5.09 -8.82 -8.11
N ILE A 172 -6.20 -8.41 -7.51
CA ILE A 172 -6.24 -8.14 -6.07
C ILE A 172 -6.67 -9.40 -5.33
N LEU A 173 -5.84 -9.85 -4.40
CA LEU A 173 -6.13 -10.95 -3.49
C LEU A 173 -6.42 -10.40 -2.09
N ILE A 174 -7.63 -10.64 -1.60
CA ILE A 174 -8.01 -10.32 -0.21
C ILE A 174 -7.54 -11.44 0.70
N GLN A 175 -6.75 -11.08 1.71
CA GLN A 175 -6.12 -12.04 2.62
C GLN A 175 -6.49 -11.75 4.07
N GLU A 176 -6.75 -12.81 4.85
CA GLU A 176 -6.93 -12.68 6.29
C GLU A 176 -5.61 -12.24 6.96
N GLU A 177 -5.68 -11.44 8.01
CA GLU A 177 -4.54 -10.78 8.66
C GLU A 177 -3.60 -11.71 9.44
N THR A 178 -3.85 -13.01 9.42
CA THR A 178 -3.01 -14.01 10.13
C THR A 178 -1.58 -14.11 9.60
N ASN A 179 -1.33 -13.57 8.41
CA ASN A 179 0.01 -13.50 7.81
C ASN A 179 0.34 -12.03 7.54
N ASP A 180 1.41 -11.52 8.11
CA ASP A 180 1.90 -10.12 7.98
C ASP A 180 2.26 -9.67 6.55
N LEU A 181 1.78 -10.36 5.54
CA LEU A 181 2.15 -10.20 4.13
C LEU A 181 1.03 -9.56 3.28
N CYS A 182 0.10 -8.84 3.89
CA CYS A 182 -0.92 -8.09 3.17
C CYS A 182 -0.85 -6.60 3.47
N TYR A 183 -1.20 -5.78 2.48
CA TYR A 183 -1.21 -4.32 2.60
C TYR A 183 -2.32 -3.84 3.52
N ASN A 184 -1.94 -3.00 4.49
CA ASN A 184 -2.84 -2.34 5.43
C ASN A 184 -2.39 -0.88 5.61
N LYS A 185 -3.30 0.02 5.99
CA LYS A 185 -3.02 1.43 6.27
C LYS A 185 -1.91 1.65 7.31
N ASP A 186 -1.73 0.70 8.24
CA ASP A 186 -0.78 0.77 9.35
C ASP A 186 0.53 0.01 9.07
N SER A 187 0.70 -0.55 7.87
CA SER A 187 1.87 -1.37 7.51
C SER A 187 3.20 -0.64 7.70
N TYR A 188 3.20 0.69 7.58
CA TYR A 188 4.38 1.54 7.78
C TYR A 188 4.75 1.74 9.26
N ILE A 189 3.78 1.67 10.18
CA ILE A 189 3.99 2.02 11.60
C ILE A 189 4.58 0.84 12.40
N ARG A 190 4.25 -0.41 12.02
CA ARG A 190 4.64 -1.59 12.81
C ARG A 190 6.14 -1.82 12.91
N ILE A 191 6.91 -1.56 11.87
CA ILE A 191 8.36 -1.81 11.87
C ILE A 191 9.10 -0.90 12.85
N HIS A 192 8.72 0.37 12.94
CA HIS A 192 9.36 1.32 13.85
C HIS A 192 9.11 1.02 15.34
N ILE A 193 7.93 0.52 15.70
CA ILE A 193 7.60 0.20 17.10
C ILE A 193 8.42 -1.00 17.59
N PHE A 194 8.59 -2.04 16.78
CA PHE A 194 9.40 -3.22 17.16
C PHE A 194 10.88 -2.87 17.36
N VAL A 195 11.45 -2.04 16.50
CA VAL A 195 12.84 -1.59 16.63
C VAL A 195 13.02 -0.73 17.90
N PHE A 196 12.08 0.19 18.18
CA PHE A 196 12.12 1.02 19.39
C PHE A 196 11.96 0.20 20.67
N MET A 197 11.04 -0.77 20.70
CA MET A 197 10.85 -1.67 21.84
C MET A 197 12.11 -2.52 22.08
N TYR A 198 12.74 -3.03 21.01
CA TYR A 198 13.95 -3.83 21.13
C TYR A 198 15.12 -3.02 21.73
N PHE A 199 15.34 -1.78 21.27
CA PHE A 199 16.36 -0.89 21.83
C PHE A 199 16.06 -0.49 23.27
N PHE A 200 14.80 -0.27 23.62
CA PHE A 200 14.40 0.08 24.99
C PHE A 200 14.62 -1.07 25.97
N PHE A 201 14.27 -2.28 25.59
CA PHE A 201 14.54 -3.47 26.43
C PHE A 201 16.04 -3.74 26.56
N PHE A 202 16.82 -3.59 25.49
CA PHE A 202 18.26 -3.83 25.56
C PHE A 202 19.00 -2.81 26.45
N SER A 203 18.59 -1.55 26.44
CA SER A 203 19.17 -0.52 27.31
C SER A 203 18.83 -0.74 28.80
N LEU A 204 17.65 -1.28 29.12
CA LEU A 204 17.27 -1.62 30.49
C LEU A 204 18.06 -2.82 31.05
N PHE A 205 18.39 -3.81 30.22
CA PHE A 205 19.21 -4.96 30.64
C PHE A 205 20.70 -4.66 30.75
N SER A 206 21.19 -3.57 30.16
CA SER A 206 22.60 -3.13 30.28
C SER A 206 22.87 -2.33 31.53
N LEU A 207 21.85 -1.95 32.29
CA LEU A 207 21.94 -1.14 33.53
C LEU A 207 21.81 -1.99 34.81
N ILE A 208 21.65 -3.32 34.71
CA ILE A 208 21.65 -4.31 35.78
C ILE A 208 22.90 -5.20 35.69
#